data_762bb3c8e2c31d38ff72ac39aa2702f7
#
_entry.id   762bb3c8e2c31d38ff72ac39aa2702f7
#
_cell.length_a   1.000
_cell.length_b   1.000
_cell.length_c   1.000
_cell.angle_alpha   90.00
_cell.angle_beta   90.00
_cell.angle_gamma   90.00
#
_symmetry.space_group_name_H-M   'P 1'
#
loop_
_entity.id
_entity.type
_entity.pdbx_description
1 polymer ?
#
loop_
_entity_poly.entity_id
_entity_poly.type
_entity_poly.pdbx_seq_one_letter_code
_entity_poly.pdbx_strand_id
1 'polypeptide(L)'
;HKEEYKRAAFKAMNAVIHEIIPVGKWEDFETYWSCSRYGSDNLVGKKVLRNNMHKQNNFSMFWTAEALLECYRLTSNKEYLDYGQRTLDELLMTQASWQPPYMYVNVLGGFGVLNADGEWNDSRESLFSELIIQYGKLLDKPEYIERGYERPDQLFGQLGAVIRIREQVEE
;
A
#
# COMPACT_ATOMS: atom_id res chain seq x y z
N HIS A 1 -17.95 19.67 14.16
CA HIS A 1 -17.57 18.26 13.94
C HIS A 1 -16.54 18.10 12.81
N LYS A 2 -16.76 18.69 11.61
CA LYS A 2 -15.85 18.49 10.46
C LYS A 2 -14.43 19.04 10.71
N GLU A 3 -14.30 20.19 11.33
CA GLU A 3 -13.00 20.80 11.62
C GLU A 3 -12.22 20.06 12.71
N GLU A 4 -12.89 19.43 13.63
CA GLU A 4 -12.27 18.61 14.67
C GLU A 4 -11.67 17.33 14.05
N TYR A 5 -12.39 16.63 13.17
CA TYR A 5 -11.89 15.48 12.46
C TYR A 5 -10.71 15.81 11.53
N LYS A 6 -10.79 16.95 10.83
CA LYS A 6 -9.69 17.44 10.00
C LYS A 6 -8.41 17.68 10.81
N ARG A 7 -8.52 18.35 11.96
CA ARG A 7 -7.38 18.57 12.85
C ARG A 7 -6.79 17.25 13.37
N ALA A 8 -7.65 16.30 13.74
CA ALA A 8 -7.21 14.97 14.18
C ALA A 8 -6.48 14.23 13.07
N ALA A 9 -6.99 14.25 11.84
CA ALA A 9 -6.35 13.63 10.68
C ALA A 9 -4.96 14.21 10.39
N PHE A 10 -4.83 15.53 10.36
CA PHE A 10 -3.52 16.17 10.15
C PHE A 10 -2.53 15.87 11.29
N LYS A 11 -3.00 15.85 12.53
CA LYS A 11 -2.14 15.46 13.66
C LYS A 11 -1.66 14.01 13.53
N ALA A 12 -2.54 13.10 13.14
CA ALA A 12 -2.18 11.70 12.91
C ALA A 12 -1.17 11.57 11.77
N MET A 13 -1.41 12.21 10.62
CA MET A 13 -0.49 12.18 9.49
C MET A 13 0.86 12.80 9.82
N ASN A 14 0.89 13.86 10.61
CA ASN A 14 2.15 14.44 11.06
C ASN A 14 2.97 13.46 11.93
N ALA A 15 2.32 12.71 12.82
CA ALA A 15 2.99 11.66 13.57
C ALA A 15 3.51 10.53 12.65
N VAL A 16 2.73 10.10 11.67
CA VAL A 16 3.15 9.10 10.67
C VAL A 16 4.37 9.57 9.88
N ILE A 17 4.37 10.82 9.42
CA ILE A 17 5.49 11.42 8.68
C ILE A 17 6.79 11.43 9.49
N HIS A 18 6.71 11.75 10.78
CA HIS A 18 7.91 11.92 11.60
C HIS A 18 8.37 10.65 12.34
N GLU A 19 7.45 9.73 12.63
CA GLU A 19 7.74 8.58 13.51
C GLU A 19 7.72 7.22 12.78
N ILE A 20 6.93 7.08 11.69
CA ILE A 20 6.74 5.81 10.99
C ILE A 20 7.55 5.76 9.70
N ILE A 21 7.30 6.70 8.79
CA ILE A 21 7.91 6.72 7.45
C ILE A 21 9.45 6.73 7.51
N PRO A 22 10.12 7.53 8.37
CA PRO A 22 11.58 7.60 8.35
C PRO A 22 12.27 6.29 8.72
N VAL A 23 11.59 5.44 9.48
CA VAL A 23 12.15 4.17 10.01
C VAL A 23 11.52 2.94 9.37
N GLY A 24 10.53 3.10 8.49
CA GLY A 24 9.82 1.99 7.83
C GLY A 24 9.08 1.08 8.81
N LYS A 25 8.48 1.64 9.86
CA LYS A 25 7.81 0.88 10.92
C LYS A 25 6.31 0.70 10.60
N TRP A 26 6.01 -0.09 9.57
CA TRP A 26 4.66 -0.34 9.06
C TRP A 26 3.95 -1.47 9.80
N GLU A 27 4.18 -1.57 11.10
CA GLU A 27 3.54 -2.57 11.94
C GLU A 27 2.12 -2.15 12.31
N ASP A 28 1.19 -3.09 12.26
CA ASP A 28 -0.17 -2.94 12.74
C ASP A 28 -0.62 -4.16 13.54
N PHE A 29 -1.90 -4.17 13.90
CA PHE A 29 -2.49 -5.26 14.67
C PHE A 29 -2.48 -6.59 13.88
N GLU A 30 -2.74 -6.55 12.58
CA GLU A 30 -2.74 -7.74 11.73
C GLU A 30 -1.34 -8.34 11.61
N THR A 31 -0.31 -7.50 11.50
CA THR A 31 1.10 -7.90 11.51
C THR A 31 1.45 -8.73 12.73
N TYR A 32 0.77 -8.44 13.82
CA TYR A 32 1.02 -9.09 15.11
C TYR A 32 0.36 -10.45 15.23
N TRP A 33 -0.87 -10.61 14.70
CA TRP A 33 -1.70 -11.78 14.99
C TRP A 33 -1.70 -12.84 13.89
N SER A 34 -1.72 -12.46 12.63
CA SER A 34 -2.08 -13.39 11.57
C SER A 34 -0.90 -14.02 10.84
N CYS A 35 0.21 -13.31 10.72
CA CYS A 35 1.20 -13.64 9.70
C CYS A 35 2.54 -14.11 10.26
N SER A 36 2.67 -14.21 11.56
CA SER A 36 3.92 -14.61 12.15
C SER A 36 3.89 -16.07 12.60
N ARG A 37 4.22 -16.94 11.70
CA ARG A 37 4.33 -18.40 11.99
C ARG A 37 5.61 -18.77 12.71
N TYR A 38 6.58 -17.89 12.81
CA TYR A 38 7.94 -18.24 13.20
C TYR A 38 8.41 -17.39 14.39
N GLY A 39 8.19 -17.91 15.58
CA GLY A 39 8.82 -17.63 16.86
C GLY A 39 9.31 -16.19 17.10
N SER A 40 10.57 -15.95 16.88
CA SER A 40 11.23 -14.67 17.11
C SER A 40 10.74 -13.53 16.24
N ASP A 41 10.05 -13.83 15.14
CA ASP A 41 9.54 -12.82 14.22
C ASP A 41 8.24 -12.18 14.73
N ASN A 42 7.71 -12.64 15.85
CA ASN A 42 6.51 -12.11 16.51
C ASN A 42 6.72 -10.85 17.33
N LEU A 43 7.91 -10.30 17.35
CA LEU A 43 8.20 -9.22 18.28
C LEU A 43 7.87 -7.87 17.66
N VAL A 44 6.73 -7.31 18.04
CA VAL A 44 6.33 -5.94 17.70
C VAL A 44 7.42 -4.95 18.15
N GLY A 45 7.70 -3.97 17.31
CA GLY A 45 8.70 -2.95 17.57
C GLY A 45 10.15 -3.42 17.44
N LYS A 46 10.38 -4.69 17.07
CA LYS A 46 11.72 -5.22 16.83
C LYS A 46 11.96 -5.50 15.36
N LYS A 47 13.18 -5.27 14.95
CA LYS A 47 13.63 -5.59 13.60
C LYS A 47 13.86 -7.09 13.45
N VAL A 48 13.48 -7.62 12.29
CA VAL A 48 13.78 -9.00 11.89
C VAL A 48 15.28 -9.18 11.75
N LEU A 49 15.87 -10.16 12.42
CA LEU A 49 17.32 -10.35 12.45
C LEU A 49 17.94 -10.59 11.06
N ARG A 50 17.17 -11.21 10.16
CA ARG A 50 17.65 -11.58 8.82
C ARG A 50 17.95 -10.40 7.91
N ASN A 51 17.09 -9.35 7.95
CA ASN A 51 17.16 -8.21 7.04
C ASN A 51 17.29 -6.86 7.75
N ASN A 52 17.29 -6.87 9.08
CA ASN A 52 17.35 -5.66 9.90
C ASN A 52 16.23 -4.63 9.64
N MET A 53 15.10 -5.09 9.13
CA MET A 53 13.91 -4.28 8.87
C MET A 53 12.82 -4.57 9.90
N HIS A 54 11.96 -3.59 10.15
CA HIS A 54 10.68 -3.86 10.81
C HIS A 54 9.79 -4.70 9.90
N LYS A 55 8.84 -5.42 10.47
CA LYS A 55 7.77 -6.02 9.68
C LYS A 55 7.00 -4.92 8.98
N GLN A 56 6.65 -5.16 7.74
CA GLN A 56 5.93 -4.20 6.91
C GLN A 56 4.61 -4.81 6.51
N ASN A 57 3.54 -4.16 6.93
CA ASN A 57 2.20 -4.45 6.46
C ASN A 57 1.87 -3.56 5.26
N ASN A 58 1.51 -4.17 4.15
CA ASN A 58 1.23 -3.46 2.91
C ASN A 58 -0.04 -2.60 3.01
N PHE A 59 -1.03 -3.03 3.80
CA PHE A 59 -2.20 -2.20 4.06
C PHE A 59 -1.86 -0.92 4.83
N SER A 60 -0.95 -0.99 5.79
CA SER A 60 -0.51 0.21 6.53
C SER A 60 0.14 1.23 5.60
N MET A 61 0.94 0.79 4.63
CA MET A 61 1.51 1.65 3.60
C MET A 61 0.42 2.20 2.67
N PHE A 62 -0.49 1.35 2.20
CA PHE A 62 -1.60 1.74 1.34
C PHE A 62 -2.49 2.82 2.00
N TRP A 63 -3.01 2.56 3.20
CA TRP A 63 -3.84 3.52 3.92
C TRP A 63 -3.11 4.84 4.21
N THR A 64 -1.81 4.77 4.49
CA THR A 64 -0.99 5.98 4.69
C THR A 64 -0.83 6.79 3.41
N ALA A 65 -0.51 6.13 2.29
CA ALA A 65 -0.37 6.82 1.01
C ALA A 65 -1.71 7.45 0.57
N GLU A 66 -2.83 6.76 0.77
CA GLU A 66 -4.17 7.30 0.49
C GLU A 66 -4.47 8.52 1.37
N ALA A 67 -4.25 8.42 2.68
CA ALA A 67 -4.50 9.53 3.61
C ALA A 67 -3.61 10.76 3.31
N LEU A 68 -2.37 10.55 2.91
CA LEU A 68 -1.46 11.63 2.51
C LEU A 68 -1.90 12.29 1.20
N LEU A 69 -2.41 11.51 0.23
CA LEU A 69 -3.00 12.06 -0.99
C LEU A 69 -4.21 12.95 -0.67
N GLU A 70 -5.09 12.51 0.22
CA GLU A 70 -6.23 13.32 0.65
C GLU A 70 -5.79 14.58 1.42
N CYS A 71 -4.77 14.49 2.28
CA CYS A 71 -4.19 15.68 2.93
C CYS A 71 -3.63 16.67 1.90
N TYR A 72 -2.95 16.18 0.86
CA TYR A 72 -2.49 17.02 -0.24
C TYR A 72 -3.66 17.68 -0.98
N ARG A 73 -4.71 16.96 -1.33
CA ARG A 73 -5.90 17.50 -2.00
C ARG A 73 -6.59 18.59 -1.19
N LEU A 74 -6.61 18.45 0.13
CA LEU A 74 -7.23 19.42 1.04
C LEU A 74 -6.40 20.67 1.29
N THR A 75 -5.07 20.58 1.17
CA THR A 75 -4.17 21.67 1.61
C THR A 75 -3.29 22.21 0.50
N SER A 76 -3.11 21.48 -0.59
CA SER A 76 -2.12 21.72 -1.64
C SER A 76 -0.67 21.77 -1.11
N ASN A 77 -0.42 21.25 0.11
CA ASN A 77 0.92 21.15 0.66
C ASN A 77 1.65 19.96 0.03
N LYS A 78 2.68 20.24 -0.76
CA LYS A 78 3.48 19.25 -1.48
C LYS A 78 4.18 18.24 -0.57
N GLU A 79 4.47 18.60 0.66
CA GLU A 79 5.08 17.70 1.62
C GLU A 79 4.25 16.42 1.80
N TYR A 80 2.91 16.52 1.86
CA TYR A 80 2.04 15.35 1.92
C TYR A 80 2.14 14.48 0.64
N LEU A 81 2.25 15.12 -0.51
CA LEU A 81 2.40 14.40 -1.77
C LEU A 81 3.76 13.67 -1.85
N ASP A 82 4.84 14.33 -1.42
CA ASP A 82 6.19 13.77 -1.45
C ASP A 82 6.30 12.56 -0.50
N TYR A 83 5.77 12.67 0.71
CA TYR A 83 5.72 11.54 1.65
C TYR A 83 4.76 10.43 1.19
N GLY A 84 3.65 10.79 0.58
CA GLY A 84 2.73 9.85 -0.03
C GLY A 84 3.38 9.06 -1.16
N GLN A 85 4.09 9.72 -2.06
CA GLN A 85 4.88 9.07 -3.10
C GLN A 85 5.94 8.14 -2.53
N ARG A 86 6.73 8.62 -1.56
CA ARG A 86 7.74 7.78 -0.89
C ARG A 86 7.14 6.52 -0.28
N THR A 87 5.99 6.64 0.38
CA THR A 87 5.29 5.49 0.97
C THR A 87 4.80 4.53 -0.12
N LEU A 88 4.30 5.07 -1.22
CA LEU A 88 3.86 4.27 -2.36
C LEU A 88 5.04 3.56 -3.04
N ASP A 89 6.19 4.21 -3.18
CA ASP A 89 7.42 3.59 -3.69
C ASP A 89 7.84 2.39 -2.83
N GLU A 90 7.75 2.52 -1.50
CA GLU A 90 8.06 1.43 -0.57
C GLU A 90 7.05 0.27 -0.71
N LEU A 91 5.77 0.56 -0.86
CA LEU A 91 4.74 -0.42 -1.16
C LEU A 91 5.03 -1.15 -2.49
N LEU A 92 5.33 -0.41 -3.54
CA LEU A 92 5.62 -0.96 -4.87
C LEU A 92 6.86 -1.86 -4.92
N MET A 93 7.78 -1.72 -3.98
CA MET A 93 8.91 -2.67 -3.84
C MET A 93 8.46 -4.06 -3.41
N THR A 94 7.27 -4.22 -2.86
CA THR A 94 6.70 -5.51 -2.45
C THR A 94 5.85 -6.17 -3.53
N GLN A 95 5.60 -5.47 -4.64
CA GLN A 95 4.83 -6.00 -5.77
C GLN A 95 5.59 -7.14 -6.47
N ALA A 96 4.89 -8.23 -6.73
CA ALA A 96 5.47 -9.37 -7.46
C ALA A 96 5.81 -8.96 -8.91
N SER A 97 7.10 -8.91 -9.23
CA SER A 97 7.63 -8.47 -10.53
C SER A 97 7.99 -9.62 -11.46
N TRP A 98 7.73 -10.87 -11.08
CA TRP A 98 7.98 -12.05 -11.88
C TRP A 98 6.99 -13.17 -11.55
N GLN A 99 6.80 -14.08 -12.50
CA GLN A 99 5.93 -15.25 -12.37
C GLN A 99 6.77 -16.50 -12.10
N PRO A 100 6.68 -17.12 -10.91
CA PRO A 100 7.37 -18.38 -10.67
C PRO A 100 6.84 -19.48 -11.59
N PRO A 101 7.71 -20.26 -12.25
CA PRO A 101 7.29 -21.25 -13.24
C PRO A 101 6.52 -22.45 -12.67
N TYR A 102 6.59 -22.64 -11.35
CA TYR A 102 5.87 -23.70 -10.63
C TYR A 102 4.50 -23.26 -10.09
N MET A 103 4.12 -22.00 -10.26
CA MET A 103 2.83 -21.51 -9.81
C MET A 103 1.82 -21.54 -10.95
N TYR A 104 0.69 -22.22 -10.69
CA TYR A 104 -0.41 -22.35 -11.65
C TYR A 104 -1.33 -21.10 -11.66
N VAL A 105 -1.22 -20.25 -10.64
CA VAL A 105 -1.97 -19.01 -10.53
C VAL A 105 -1.05 -17.87 -10.95
N ASN A 106 -1.56 -16.93 -11.74
CA ASN A 106 -0.81 -15.72 -12.08
C ASN A 106 -0.65 -14.86 -10.83
N VAL A 107 0.58 -14.58 -10.44
CA VAL A 107 0.92 -13.73 -9.28
C VAL A 107 1.62 -12.43 -9.67
N LEU A 108 1.90 -12.24 -10.97
CA LEU A 108 2.54 -11.02 -11.46
C LEU A 108 1.66 -9.81 -11.12
N GLY A 109 2.29 -8.79 -10.55
CA GLY A 109 1.59 -7.58 -10.10
C GLY A 109 0.88 -7.70 -8.75
N GLY A 110 0.86 -8.89 -8.14
CA GLY A 110 0.25 -9.12 -6.83
C GLY A 110 1.08 -8.57 -5.67
N PHE A 111 0.41 -8.43 -4.54
CA PHE A 111 1.04 -8.05 -3.27
C PHE A 111 0.70 -9.08 -2.20
N GLY A 112 1.62 -9.40 -1.34
CA GLY A 112 1.36 -10.14 -0.10
C GLY A 112 0.95 -9.19 1.02
N VAL A 113 0.36 -9.72 2.10
CA VAL A 113 -0.04 -8.89 3.25
C VAL A 113 1.17 -8.31 3.97
N LEU A 114 2.21 -9.12 4.11
CA LEU A 114 3.45 -8.73 4.79
C LEU A 114 4.68 -9.04 3.93
N ASN A 115 5.71 -8.23 4.12
CA ASN A 115 7.03 -8.50 3.55
C ASN A 115 7.74 -9.73 4.15
N ALA A 116 7.25 -10.27 5.26
CA ALA A 116 7.88 -11.35 6.02
C ALA A 116 7.20 -12.71 5.87
N ASP A 117 6.02 -12.78 5.27
CA ASP A 117 5.37 -14.05 4.96
C ASP A 117 5.69 -14.54 3.55
N GLY A 118 5.27 -15.74 3.22
CA GLY A 118 5.50 -16.33 1.91
C GLY A 118 4.34 -16.13 0.93
N GLU A 119 3.48 -15.18 1.20
CA GLU A 119 2.31 -14.90 0.38
C GLU A 119 2.67 -14.06 -0.83
N TRP A 120 2.15 -14.45 -1.99
CA TRP A 120 2.42 -13.78 -3.27
C TRP A 120 1.33 -12.81 -3.68
N ASN A 121 0.13 -13.00 -3.17
CA ASN A 121 -1.03 -12.19 -3.53
C ASN A 121 -2.15 -12.36 -2.50
N ASP A 122 -2.71 -11.26 -2.05
CA ASP A 122 -3.93 -11.21 -1.25
C ASP A 122 -5.03 -10.48 -2.03
N SER A 123 -6.22 -11.05 -2.03
CA SER A 123 -7.34 -10.50 -2.81
C SER A 123 -7.76 -9.09 -2.42
N ARG A 124 -7.54 -8.71 -1.15
CA ARG A 124 -7.87 -7.37 -0.62
C ARG A 124 -6.99 -6.28 -1.22
N GLU A 125 -5.80 -6.64 -1.69
CA GLU A 125 -4.80 -5.69 -2.20
C GLU A 125 -5.07 -5.22 -3.62
N SER A 126 -6.13 -5.74 -4.25
CA SER A 126 -6.68 -5.17 -5.48
C SER A 126 -7.07 -3.68 -5.37
N LEU A 127 -7.35 -3.22 -4.14
CA LEU A 127 -7.62 -1.81 -3.86
C LEU A 127 -6.41 -0.90 -4.13
N PHE A 128 -5.19 -1.45 -4.07
CA PHE A 128 -3.96 -0.67 -4.28
C PHE A 128 -3.85 -0.14 -5.70
N SER A 129 -4.38 -0.87 -6.68
CA SER A 129 -4.32 -0.52 -8.11
C SER A 129 -4.88 0.88 -8.39
N GLU A 130 -6.03 1.22 -7.82
CA GLU A 130 -6.66 2.53 -8.00
C GLU A 130 -5.76 3.66 -7.45
N LEU A 131 -5.22 3.49 -6.26
CA LEU A 131 -4.35 4.48 -5.64
C LEU A 131 -3.05 4.68 -6.42
N ILE A 132 -2.44 3.58 -6.89
CA ILE A 132 -1.22 3.61 -7.70
C ILE A 132 -1.46 4.42 -8.99
N ILE A 133 -2.57 4.15 -9.68
CA ILE A 133 -2.95 4.89 -10.89
C ILE A 133 -3.22 6.37 -10.59
N GLN A 134 -3.86 6.70 -9.47
CA GLN A 134 -4.11 8.09 -9.07
C GLN A 134 -2.80 8.87 -8.87
N TYR A 135 -1.83 8.29 -8.19
CA TYR A 135 -0.49 8.88 -8.05
C TYR A 135 0.21 8.98 -9.40
N GLY A 136 0.11 7.97 -10.26
CA GLY A 136 0.67 7.97 -11.60
C GLY A 136 0.17 9.12 -12.45
N LYS A 137 -1.13 9.35 -12.45
CA LYS A 137 -1.77 10.46 -13.16
C LYS A 137 -1.38 11.82 -12.58
N LEU A 138 -1.33 11.94 -11.25
CA LEU A 138 -1.04 13.20 -10.56
C LEU A 138 0.43 13.63 -10.71
N LEU A 139 1.35 12.65 -10.70
CA LEU A 139 2.79 12.88 -10.75
C LEU A 139 3.38 12.78 -12.16
N ASP A 140 2.55 12.51 -13.18
CA ASP A 140 2.96 12.22 -14.56
C ASP A 140 4.00 11.08 -14.63
N LYS A 141 3.70 9.98 -13.92
CA LYS A 141 4.55 8.78 -13.85
C LYS A 141 3.90 7.59 -14.56
N PRO A 142 4.24 7.34 -15.84
CA PRO A 142 3.67 6.22 -16.60
C PRO A 142 3.92 4.86 -15.96
N GLU A 143 5.06 4.67 -15.30
CA GLU A 143 5.42 3.44 -14.62
C GLU A 143 4.47 3.08 -13.47
N TYR A 144 3.88 4.06 -12.79
CA TYR A 144 2.86 3.80 -11.77
C TYR A 144 1.55 3.37 -12.41
N ILE A 145 1.20 3.99 -13.53
CA ILE A 145 -0.02 3.64 -14.27
C ILE A 145 0.11 2.20 -14.79
N GLU A 146 1.24 1.83 -15.36
CA GLU A 146 1.52 0.47 -15.82
C GLU A 146 1.41 -0.54 -14.66
N ARG A 147 2.09 -0.29 -13.55
CA ARG A 147 2.04 -1.14 -12.36
C ARG A 147 0.64 -1.27 -11.74
N GLY A 148 -0.14 -0.22 -11.78
CA GLY A 148 -1.53 -0.27 -11.31
C GLY A 148 -2.43 -1.11 -12.22
N TYR A 149 -2.08 -1.29 -13.48
CA TYR A 149 -2.78 -2.18 -14.43
C TYR A 149 -2.23 -3.60 -14.47
N GLU A 150 -1.03 -3.86 -13.94
CA GLU A 150 -0.52 -5.22 -13.78
C GLU A 150 -1.38 -5.97 -12.78
N ARG A 151 -2.18 -6.90 -13.26
CA ARG A 151 -3.15 -7.67 -12.45
C ARG A 151 -2.88 -9.15 -12.57
N PRO A 152 -3.07 -9.92 -11.48
CA PRO A 152 -3.29 -11.34 -11.59
C PRO A 152 -4.65 -11.59 -12.27
N ASP A 153 -4.63 -12.07 -13.51
CA ASP A 153 -5.79 -12.12 -14.43
C ASP A 153 -7.00 -12.95 -13.99
N GLN A 154 -6.96 -13.67 -12.90
CA GLN A 154 -7.99 -14.69 -12.64
C GLN A 154 -8.92 -14.46 -11.45
N LEU A 155 -8.65 -13.55 -10.54
CA LEU A 155 -9.54 -13.31 -9.39
C LEU A 155 -10.50 -12.11 -9.55
N PHE A 156 -10.33 -11.29 -10.58
CA PHE A 156 -10.94 -9.96 -10.61
C PHE A 156 -11.69 -9.54 -11.87
N GLY A 157 -12.21 -10.47 -12.63
CA GLY A 157 -13.20 -10.16 -13.68
C GLY A 157 -14.36 -9.27 -13.19
N GLN A 158 -14.63 -9.30 -11.89
CA GLN A 158 -15.68 -8.48 -11.26
C GLN A 158 -15.22 -7.08 -10.83
N LEU A 159 -13.96 -6.89 -10.42
CA LEU A 159 -13.46 -5.56 -10.04
C LEU A 159 -13.16 -4.66 -11.25
N GLY A 160 -12.77 -5.24 -12.37
CA GLY A 160 -12.69 -4.52 -13.65
C GLY A 160 -14.04 -3.95 -14.09
N ALA A 161 -15.15 -4.55 -13.63
CA ALA A 161 -16.48 -4.01 -13.82
C ALA A 161 -16.78 -2.83 -12.88
N VAL A 162 -16.31 -2.88 -11.62
CA VAL A 162 -16.53 -1.80 -10.64
C VAL A 162 -15.78 -0.53 -11.02
N ILE A 163 -14.53 -0.65 -11.49
CA ILE A 163 -13.75 0.51 -11.96
C ILE A 163 -14.41 1.12 -13.20
N ARG A 164 -14.85 0.31 -14.17
CA ARG A 164 -15.59 0.78 -15.35
C ARG A 164 -16.94 1.42 -15.02
N ILE A 165 -17.62 0.94 -13.98
CA ILE A 165 -18.88 1.54 -13.54
C ILE A 165 -18.64 2.91 -12.89
N ARG A 166 -17.56 3.11 -12.14
CA ARG A 166 -17.21 4.45 -11.60
C ARG A 166 -16.85 5.44 -12.68
N GLU A 167 -16.07 5.04 -13.68
CA GLU A 167 -15.72 5.91 -14.82
C GLU A 167 -16.95 6.33 -15.64
N GLN A 168 -18.00 5.49 -15.70
CA GLN A 168 -19.25 5.83 -16.39
C GLN A 168 -20.23 6.70 -15.57
N VAL A 169 -20.02 6.83 -14.27
CA VAL A 169 -20.88 7.64 -13.38
C VAL A 169 -20.31 9.05 -13.19
N GLU A 170 -19.03 9.26 -13.51
CA GLU A 170 -18.35 10.56 -13.43
C GLU A 170 -18.30 11.33 -14.78
N GLU A 171 -18.83 10.74 -15.88
CA GLU A 171 -19.16 11.43 -17.14
C GLU A 171 -20.62 11.91 -17.14
#